data_74787f0afe28aba4ff19ae25170a8128
#
_entry.id   74787f0afe28aba4ff19ae25170a8128
#
_cell.length_a   1.000
_cell.length_b   1.000
_cell.length_c   1.000
_cell.angle_alpha   90.00
_cell.angle_beta   90.00
_cell.angle_gamma   90.00
#
_symmetry.space_group_name_H-M   'P 1'
#
loop_
_entity.id
_entity.type
_entity.pdbx_description
1 polymer ?
#
loop_
_entity_poly.entity_id
_entity_poly.type
_entity_poly.pdbx_seq_one_letter_code
_entity_poly.pdbx_strand_id
1 'polypeptide(L)'
;YASKYSHENEIARPEYYSLMVERYNIKAEMTATDRVGFHRYTYPAGKPASILVNLHDGNSYAKAQMCYVRKVDDYTIEGYRYSHDWSPNRKVYFVLKADQKIEDFTAYDGNVAKSKEQWKTSALKAALTFGNVKQVQLKVALSSVSCENAAMNLKAELNHWNFDQVVKASADRWNEQLQKIVVEGNDE
;
A
#
# COMPACT_ATOMS: atom_id res chain seq x y z
N TYR A 1 10.23 -3.40 -13.01
CA TYR A 1 8.94 -2.69 -12.76
C TYR A 1 9.13 -1.19 -12.46
N ALA A 2 10.35 -0.67 -12.50
CA ALA A 2 10.60 0.76 -12.37
C ALA A 2 9.90 1.56 -13.48
N SER A 3 9.41 2.75 -13.15
CA SER A 3 8.80 3.69 -14.08
C SER A 3 9.36 5.08 -13.85
N LYS A 4 9.36 5.89 -14.91
CA LYS A 4 9.52 7.33 -14.78
C LYS A 4 8.23 7.96 -14.27
N TYR A 5 8.33 9.12 -13.68
CA TYR A 5 7.24 10.01 -13.31
C TYR A 5 7.67 11.46 -13.52
N SER A 6 6.73 12.38 -13.56
CA SER A 6 7.00 13.83 -13.66
C SER A 6 6.34 14.54 -12.49
N HIS A 7 7.03 15.53 -11.91
CA HIS A 7 6.47 16.40 -10.88
C HIS A 7 5.27 17.22 -11.37
N GLU A 8 5.13 17.42 -12.69
CA GLU A 8 3.94 18.06 -13.26
C GLU A 8 2.66 17.25 -13.06
N ASN A 9 2.79 15.92 -12.90
CA ASN A 9 1.70 14.97 -12.69
C ASN A 9 1.70 14.39 -11.26
N GLU A 10 2.40 15.03 -10.34
CA GLU A 10 2.49 14.65 -8.93
C GLU A 10 1.72 15.64 -8.06
N ILE A 11 0.97 15.13 -7.09
CA ILE A 11 0.36 15.91 -6.03
C ILE A 11 0.83 15.33 -4.71
N ALA A 12 1.49 16.16 -3.88
CA ALA A 12 1.93 15.77 -2.54
C ALA A 12 1.35 16.74 -1.51
N ARG A 13 0.44 16.23 -0.68
CA ARG A 13 -0.17 16.94 0.46
C ARG A 13 -0.11 16.04 1.70
N PRO A 14 -0.23 16.58 2.90
CA PRO A 14 -0.19 15.76 4.12
C PRO A 14 -1.22 14.61 4.12
N GLU A 15 -2.39 14.85 3.56
CA GLU A 15 -3.53 13.92 3.51
C GLU A 15 -3.59 13.07 2.25
N TYR A 16 -2.90 13.48 1.17
CA TYR A 16 -3.11 12.88 -0.15
C TYR A 16 -1.84 12.93 -1.00
N TYR A 17 -1.52 11.79 -1.59
CA TYR A 17 -0.45 11.69 -2.58
C TYR A 17 -0.99 11.07 -3.87
N SER A 18 -0.62 11.63 -5.01
CA SER A 18 -0.89 11.00 -6.31
C SER A 18 0.22 11.23 -7.31
N LEU A 19 0.37 10.26 -8.22
CA LEU A 19 1.28 10.35 -9.36
C LEU A 19 0.80 9.53 -10.55
N MET A 20 1.34 9.86 -11.73
CA MET A 20 1.22 9.01 -12.92
C MET A 20 2.45 8.11 -13.05
N VAL A 21 2.21 6.79 -13.05
CA VAL A 21 3.22 5.78 -13.38
C VAL A 21 3.30 5.69 -14.91
N GLU A 22 4.15 6.53 -15.53
CA GLU A 22 4.12 6.82 -16.97
C GLU A 22 4.28 5.57 -17.84
N ARG A 23 5.21 4.67 -17.50
CA ARG A 23 5.46 3.43 -18.21
C ARG A 23 4.20 2.58 -18.43
N TYR A 24 3.29 2.63 -17.49
CA TYR A 24 2.09 1.79 -17.49
C TYR A 24 0.82 2.59 -17.68
N ASN A 25 0.91 3.91 -17.71
CA ASN A 25 -0.22 4.84 -17.76
C ASN A 25 -1.23 4.54 -16.64
N ILE A 26 -0.72 4.37 -15.41
CA ILE A 26 -1.52 4.09 -14.23
C ILE A 26 -1.50 5.32 -13.32
N LYS A 27 -2.67 5.84 -12.96
CA LYS A 27 -2.78 6.83 -11.89
C LYS A 27 -2.79 6.12 -10.55
N ALA A 28 -1.82 6.43 -9.69
CA ALA A 28 -1.76 5.96 -8.31
C ALA A 28 -2.14 7.09 -7.36
N GLU A 29 -3.07 6.82 -6.45
CA GLU A 29 -3.58 7.76 -5.44
C GLU A 29 -3.51 7.08 -4.07
N MET A 30 -3.08 7.81 -3.03
CA MET A 30 -2.88 7.27 -1.70
C MET A 30 -3.34 8.27 -0.64
N THR A 31 -3.97 7.74 0.39
CA THR A 31 -4.29 8.43 1.65
C THR A 31 -4.15 7.45 2.80
N ALA A 32 -4.29 7.88 4.03
CA ALA A 32 -4.17 7.00 5.18
C ALA A 32 -5.01 7.47 6.37
N THR A 33 -5.35 6.51 7.22
CA THR A 33 -5.71 6.70 8.61
C THR A 33 -4.46 6.49 9.50
N ASP A 34 -4.59 6.27 10.79
CA ASP A 34 -3.45 6.13 11.70
C ASP A 34 -2.62 4.87 11.41
N ARG A 35 -3.27 3.75 11.02
CA ARG A 35 -2.63 2.45 10.82
C ARG A 35 -3.03 1.76 9.52
N VAL A 36 -3.85 2.41 8.69
CA VAL A 36 -4.34 1.84 7.44
C VAL A 36 -4.05 2.78 6.28
N GLY A 37 -3.19 2.36 5.35
CA GLY A 37 -3.03 2.99 4.06
C GLY A 37 -4.21 2.65 3.15
N PHE A 38 -4.74 3.63 2.44
CA PHE A 38 -5.81 3.46 1.46
C PHE A 38 -5.31 3.92 0.10
N HIS A 39 -5.29 3.00 -0.86
CA HIS A 39 -4.76 3.23 -2.21
C HIS A 39 -5.87 3.10 -3.24
N ARG A 40 -5.79 3.90 -4.30
CA ARG A 40 -6.65 3.83 -5.47
C ARG A 40 -5.79 3.86 -6.73
N TYR A 41 -5.90 2.82 -7.56
CA TYR A 41 -5.16 2.70 -8.81
C TYR A 41 -6.12 2.70 -9.97
N THR A 42 -5.92 3.61 -10.93
CA THR A 42 -6.71 3.67 -12.18
C THR A 42 -5.86 3.19 -13.34
N TYR A 43 -6.33 2.18 -14.04
CA TYR A 43 -5.66 1.47 -15.11
C TYR A 43 -6.14 1.90 -16.49
N PRO A 44 -5.29 1.87 -17.53
CA PRO A 44 -5.73 2.04 -18.89
C PRO A 44 -6.63 0.87 -19.33
N ALA A 45 -7.56 1.15 -20.25
CA ALA A 45 -8.45 0.12 -20.79
C ALA A 45 -7.67 -0.97 -21.55
N GLY A 46 -8.21 -2.20 -21.55
CA GLY A 46 -7.70 -3.32 -22.37
C GLY A 46 -6.45 -4.01 -21.84
N LYS A 47 -6.05 -3.74 -20.59
CA LYS A 47 -4.96 -4.45 -19.91
C LYS A 47 -5.40 -4.96 -18.56
N PRO A 48 -4.94 -6.15 -18.12
CA PRO A 48 -5.22 -6.64 -16.78
C PRO A 48 -4.61 -5.71 -15.73
N ALA A 49 -5.39 -5.38 -14.71
CA ALA A 49 -4.90 -4.68 -13.55
C ALA A 49 -4.04 -5.62 -12.69
N SER A 50 -2.83 -5.16 -12.35
CA SER A 50 -1.91 -5.95 -11.52
C SER A 50 -1.19 -5.07 -10.53
N ILE A 51 -0.92 -5.64 -9.34
CA ILE A 51 -0.20 -4.99 -8.26
C ILE A 51 0.90 -5.91 -7.78
N LEU A 52 2.10 -5.35 -7.62
CA LEU A 52 3.23 -6.05 -7.03
C LEU A 52 3.45 -5.58 -5.59
N VAL A 53 3.30 -6.50 -4.65
CA VAL A 53 3.67 -6.31 -3.25
C VAL A 53 5.13 -6.74 -3.07
N ASN A 54 6.03 -5.78 -2.89
CA ASN A 54 7.45 -6.04 -2.72
C ASN A 54 7.81 -5.94 -1.24
N LEU A 55 8.11 -7.08 -0.62
CA LEU A 55 8.52 -7.16 0.78
C LEU A 55 10.04 -7.27 0.94
N HIS A 56 10.77 -7.51 -0.17
CA HIS A 56 12.22 -7.60 -0.16
C HIS A 56 12.89 -6.23 -0.01
N ASP A 57 12.52 -5.30 -0.90
CA ASP A 57 13.11 -3.98 -0.91
C ASP A 57 12.48 -3.11 0.20
N GLY A 58 13.32 -2.33 0.83
CA GLY A 58 12.91 -1.36 1.85
C GLY A 58 13.16 0.07 1.37
N ASN A 59 12.65 1.02 2.12
CA ASN A 59 12.79 2.45 1.87
C ASN A 59 14.13 3.03 2.40
N SER A 60 14.97 2.20 2.99
CA SER A 60 16.27 2.57 3.52
C SER A 60 17.20 1.36 3.53
N TYR A 61 18.27 1.43 4.27
CA TYR A 61 19.22 0.33 4.43
C TYR A 61 18.65 -0.92 5.12
N ALA A 62 17.41 -0.87 5.61
CA ALA A 62 16.76 -1.97 6.33
C ALA A 62 16.58 -3.20 5.44
N LYS A 63 17.48 -4.16 5.56
CA LYS A 63 17.42 -5.41 4.81
C LYS A 63 16.35 -6.33 5.36
N ALA A 64 15.58 -6.93 4.45
CA ALA A 64 14.64 -7.98 4.82
C ALA A 64 15.41 -9.22 5.30
N GLN A 65 15.12 -9.66 6.52
CA GLN A 65 15.65 -10.91 7.08
C GLN A 65 14.73 -12.08 6.75
N MET A 66 13.41 -11.83 6.88
CA MET A 66 12.37 -12.80 6.61
C MET A 66 11.07 -12.10 6.26
N CYS A 67 10.46 -12.53 5.19
CA CYS A 67 9.13 -12.10 4.78
C CYS A 67 8.23 -13.32 4.58
N TYR A 68 6.95 -13.11 4.79
CA TYR A 68 5.91 -14.11 4.58
C TYR A 68 4.70 -13.45 3.94
N VAL A 69 4.04 -14.16 3.06
CA VAL A 69 2.75 -13.78 2.50
C VAL A 69 1.88 -15.02 2.32
N ARG A 70 0.57 -14.87 2.56
CA ARG A 70 -0.43 -15.86 2.16
C ARG A 70 -1.68 -15.19 1.60
N LYS A 71 -2.35 -15.88 0.68
CA LYS A 71 -3.71 -15.58 0.26
C LYS A 71 -4.67 -16.13 1.32
N VAL A 72 -5.47 -15.26 1.92
CA VAL A 72 -6.46 -15.62 2.95
C VAL A 72 -7.78 -16.00 2.30
N ASP A 73 -8.22 -15.19 1.35
CA ASP A 73 -9.42 -15.35 0.55
C ASP A 73 -9.27 -14.69 -0.82
N ASP A 74 -10.35 -14.61 -1.61
CA ASP A 74 -10.31 -14.02 -2.96
C ASP A 74 -10.08 -12.50 -2.97
N TYR A 75 -10.11 -11.82 -1.83
CA TYR A 75 -9.94 -10.36 -1.71
C TYR A 75 -8.82 -9.96 -0.76
N THR A 76 -8.24 -10.92 -0.02
CA THR A 76 -7.38 -10.63 1.12
C THR A 76 -6.09 -11.42 1.06
N ILE A 77 -4.97 -10.72 1.25
CA ILE A 77 -3.69 -11.33 1.58
C ILE A 77 -3.21 -10.79 2.92
N GLU A 78 -2.40 -11.56 3.61
CA GLU A 78 -1.71 -11.12 4.82
C GLU A 78 -0.27 -11.59 4.84
N GLY A 79 0.52 -11.00 5.71
CA GLY A 79 1.90 -11.40 5.86
C GLY A 79 2.69 -10.53 6.80
N TYR A 80 4.01 -10.68 6.75
CA TYR A 80 4.91 -9.89 7.53
C TYR A 80 6.26 -9.65 6.84
N ARG A 81 6.93 -8.60 7.27
CA ARG A 81 8.33 -8.31 6.97
C ARG A 81 9.10 -8.11 8.26
N TYR A 82 10.11 -8.95 8.47
CA TYR A 82 11.12 -8.77 9.50
C TYR A 82 12.36 -8.14 8.87
N SER A 83 12.86 -7.10 9.48
CA SER A 83 14.05 -6.40 8.99
C SER A 83 14.99 -6.05 10.12
N HIS A 84 16.23 -5.88 9.76
CA HIS A 84 17.31 -5.46 10.63
C HIS A 84 18.01 -4.25 10.03
N ASP A 85 18.18 -3.24 10.84
CA ASP A 85 18.95 -2.05 10.53
C ASP A 85 19.15 -1.29 11.85
N TRP A 86 18.92 0.00 11.88
CA TRP A 86 18.92 0.84 13.08
C TRP A 86 18.05 0.28 14.20
N SER A 87 16.91 -0.32 13.86
CA SER A 87 16.14 -1.17 14.80
C SER A 87 16.49 -2.64 14.55
N PRO A 88 17.14 -3.34 15.50
CA PRO A 88 17.67 -4.68 15.28
C PRO A 88 16.60 -5.77 15.12
N ASN A 89 15.36 -5.54 15.52
CA ASN A 89 14.27 -6.52 15.47
C ASN A 89 12.95 -5.89 15.03
N ARG A 90 12.96 -5.20 13.89
CA ARG A 90 11.74 -4.57 13.37
C ARG A 90 10.83 -5.63 12.74
N LYS A 91 9.63 -5.77 13.30
CA LYS A 91 8.59 -6.66 12.80
C LYS A 91 7.39 -5.83 12.37
N VAL A 92 6.98 -6.00 11.12
CA VAL A 92 5.78 -5.36 10.58
C VAL A 92 4.91 -6.44 9.97
N TYR A 93 3.71 -6.58 10.50
CA TYR A 93 2.65 -7.43 9.99
C TYR A 93 1.67 -6.58 9.19
N PHE A 94 1.07 -7.17 8.16
CA PHE A 94 0.08 -6.48 7.36
C PHE A 94 -1.09 -7.37 6.98
N VAL A 95 -2.22 -6.72 6.77
CA VAL A 95 -3.37 -7.26 6.03
C VAL A 95 -3.67 -6.31 4.89
N LEU A 96 -3.69 -6.83 3.67
CA LEU A 96 -4.09 -6.11 2.48
C LEU A 96 -5.42 -6.66 1.99
N LYS A 97 -6.42 -5.78 1.87
CA LYS A 97 -7.74 -6.12 1.33
C LYS A 97 -8.00 -5.31 0.06
N ALA A 98 -8.44 -5.97 -1.00
CA ALA A 98 -8.83 -5.36 -2.27
C ALA A 98 -10.36 -5.22 -2.36
N ASP A 99 -10.84 -4.24 -3.13
CA ASP A 99 -12.26 -4.10 -3.51
C ASP A 99 -12.63 -4.99 -4.70
N GLN A 100 -11.62 -5.45 -5.46
CA GLN A 100 -11.77 -6.36 -6.60
C GLN A 100 -11.26 -7.76 -6.24
N LYS A 101 -11.85 -8.78 -6.87
CA LYS A 101 -11.40 -10.16 -6.71
C LYS A 101 -9.97 -10.33 -7.23
N ILE A 102 -9.10 -10.96 -6.45
CA ILE A 102 -7.77 -11.39 -6.85
C ILE A 102 -7.92 -12.66 -7.70
N GLU A 103 -7.89 -12.52 -9.03
CA GLU A 103 -8.03 -13.64 -9.96
C GLU A 103 -6.78 -14.53 -9.96
N ASP A 104 -5.60 -13.93 -9.86
CA ASP A 104 -4.35 -14.68 -9.70
C ASP A 104 -3.48 -14.08 -8.60
N PHE A 105 -2.92 -14.96 -7.78
CA PHE A 105 -1.92 -14.65 -6.77
C PHE A 105 -0.69 -15.50 -7.03
N THR A 106 0.48 -14.87 -7.12
CA THR A 106 1.75 -15.59 -7.24
C THR A 106 2.78 -15.00 -6.30
N ALA A 107 3.30 -15.82 -5.40
CA ALA A 107 4.45 -15.49 -4.56
C ALA A 107 5.74 -15.88 -5.26
N TYR A 108 6.75 -15.00 -5.16
CA TYR A 108 8.06 -15.14 -5.78
C TYR A 108 9.16 -15.11 -4.72
N ASP A 109 10.23 -15.88 -4.98
CA ASP A 109 11.52 -15.77 -4.33
C ASP A 109 12.47 -15.05 -5.30
N GLY A 110 12.77 -13.79 -5.04
CA GLY A 110 13.43 -12.94 -6.03
C GLY A 110 12.57 -12.77 -7.28
N ASN A 111 12.99 -13.41 -8.38
CA ASN A 111 12.27 -13.41 -9.66
C ASN A 111 11.70 -14.78 -10.04
N VAL A 112 11.79 -15.77 -9.13
CA VAL A 112 11.33 -17.14 -9.39
C VAL A 112 9.97 -17.36 -8.75
N ALA A 113 8.96 -17.70 -9.56
CA ALA A 113 7.63 -18.06 -9.06
C ALA A 113 7.68 -19.33 -8.19
N LYS A 114 7.03 -19.31 -7.04
CA LYS A 114 7.08 -20.38 -6.04
C LYS A 114 5.72 -20.96 -5.69
N SER A 115 4.74 -20.11 -5.36
CA SER A 115 3.47 -20.58 -4.81
C SER A 115 2.32 -19.69 -5.23
N LYS A 116 1.13 -20.30 -5.35
CA LYS A 116 -0.16 -19.62 -5.57
C LYS A 116 -0.96 -19.41 -4.28
N GLU A 117 -0.41 -19.81 -3.14
CA GLU A 117 -1.10 -19.76 -1.84
C GLU A 117 -0.31 -18.99 -0.80
N GLN A 118 0.94 -19.41 -0.55
CA GLN A 118 1.80 -18.80 0.46
C GLN A 118 3.28 -19.06 0.19
N TRP A 119 4.15 -18.15 0.65
CA TRP A 119 5.61 -18.34 0.58
C TRP A 119 6.32 -17.58 1.69
N LYS A 120 7.52 -18.05 2.03
CA LYS A 120 8.38 -17.47 3.05
C LYS A 120 9.81 -17.41 2.57
N THR A 121 10.39 -16.22 2.48
CA THR A 121 11.78 -15.97 2.08
C THR A 121 12.16 -14.52 2.40
N SER A 122 13.46 -14.20 2.43
CA SER A 122 13.90 -12.79 2.54
C SER A 122 13.75 -12.01 1.22
N ALA A 123 13.67 -12.69 0.07
CA ALA A 123 13.54 -12.06 -1.26
C ALA A 123 12.09 -12.04 -1.78
N LEU A 124 11.12 -11.96 -0.87
CA LEU A 124 9.69 -12.13 -1.15
C LEU A 124 9.09 -10.98 -1.94
N LYS A 125 8.40 -11.34 -3.01
CA LYS A 125 7.46 -10.50 -3.75
C LYS A 125 6.15 -11.26 -3.98
N ALA A 126 5.04 -10.56 -4.09
CA ALA A 126 3.76 -11.17 -4.45
C ALA A 126 3.09 -10.35 -5.56
N ALA A 127 2.70 -11.00 -6.64
CA ALA A 127 1.91 -10.40 -7.71
C ALA A 127 0.44 -10.76 -7.54
N LEU A 128 -0.41 -9.74 -7.63
CA LEU A 128 -1.86 -9.83 -7.59
C LEU A 128 -2.40 -9.38 -8.95
N THR A 129 -3.28 -10.17 -9.56
CA THR A 129 -3.95 -9.79 -10.81
C THR A 129 -5.45 -9.74 -10.60
N PHE A 130 -6.10 -8.70 -11.12
CA PHE A 130 -7.53 -8.39 -10.91
C PHE A 130 -8.35 -8.43 -12.21
N GLY A 131 -7.80 -8.99 -13.29
CA GLY A 131 -8.45 -8.98 -14.59
C GLY A 131 -8.54 -7.59 -15.24
N ASN A 132 -9.49 -7.45 -16.17
CA ASN A 132 -9.68 -6.23 -16.94
C ASN A 132 -10.60 -5.23 -16.21
N VAL A 133 -10.14 -4.72 -15.07
CA VAL A 133 -10.86 -3.71 -14.29
C VAL A 133 -10.24 -2.31 -14.50
N LYS A 134 -11.09 -1.29 -14.53
CA LYS A 134 -10.63 0.11 -14.69
C LYS A 134 -9.96 0.64 -13.43
N GLN A 135 -10.37 0.18 -12.27
CA GLN A 135 -9.89 0.68 -10.98
C GLN A 135 -9.78 -0.45 -9.97
N VAL A 136 -8.77 -0.38 -9.13
CA VAL A 136 -8.60 -1.22 -7.94
C VAL A 136 -8.32 -0.33 -6.75
N GLN A 137 -9.04 -0.58 -5.65
CA GLN A 137 -8.73 0.01 -4.36
C GLN A 137 -8.14 -1.03 -3.42
N LEU A 138 -7.13 -0.62 -2.65
CA LEU A 138 -6.50 -1.46 -1.64
C LEU A 138 -6.49 -0.75 -0.29
N LYS A 139 -6.80 -1.50 0.75
CA LYS A 139 -6.57 -1.13 2.14
C LYS A 139 -5.43 -1.95 2.69
N VAL A 140 -4.42 -1.30 3.23
CA VAL A 140 -3.24 -1.96 3.80
C VAL A 140 -3.12 -1.58 5.26
N ALA A 141 -3.58 -2.45 6.15
CA ALA A 141 -3.46 -2.26 7.59
C ALA A 141 -2.14 -2.83 8.11
N LEU A 142 -1.53 -2.13 9.03
CA LEU A 142 -0.26 -2.50 9.63
C LEU A 142 -0.40 -2.76 11.13
N SER A 143 0.47 -3.65 11.65
CA SER A 143 0.65 -3.89 13.07
C SER A 143 2.10 -4.33 13.37
N SER A 144 2.60 -3.98 14.52
CA SER A 144 3.86 -4.52 15.07
C SER A 144 3.67 -5.82 15.87
N VAL A 145 2.43 -6.27 16.03
CA VAL A 145 2.04 -7.39 16.92
C VAL A 145 1.76 -8.67 16.14
N SER A 146 0.77 -8.63 15.23
CA SER A 146 0.34 -9.80 14.43
C SER A 146 -0.52 -9.40 13.23
N CYS A 147 -0.79 -10.35 12.33
CA CYS A 147 -1.75 -10.17 11.22
C CYS A 147 -3.18 -10.00 11.75
N GLU A 148 -3.57 -10.72 12.81
CA GLU A 148 -4.88 -10.59 13.45
C GLU A 148 -5.07 -9.18 14.00
N ASN A 149 -4.02 -8.61 14.60
CA ASN A 149 -4.07 -7.23 15.09
C ASN A 149 -4.15 -6.21 13.94
N ALA A 150 -3.44 -6.45 12.83
CA ALA A 150 -3.59 -5.64 11.62
C ALA A 150 -5.02 -5.71 11.05
N ALA A 151 -5.65 -6.88 11.05
CA ALA A 151 -7.05 -7.05 10.64
C ALA A 151 -8.02 -6.29 11.57
N MET A 152 -7.75 -6.29 12.88
CA MET A 152 -8.52 -5.48 13.85
C MET A 152 -8.36 -3.98 13.59
N ASN A 153 -7.15 -3.49 13.30
CA ASN A 153 -6.91 -2.10 12.90
C ASN A 153 -7.69 -1.73 11.65
N LEU A 154 -7.70 -2.60 10.63
CA LEU A 154 -8.46 -2.40 9.40
C LEU A 154 -9.96 -2.22 9.68
N LYS A 155 -10.52 -3.12 10.50
CA LYS A 155 -11.95 -3.09 10.86
C LYS A 155 -12.31 -1.85 11.67
N ALA A 156 -11.44 -1.43 12.58
CA ALA A 156 -11.70 -0.28 13.45
C ALA A 156 -11.62 1.06 12.72
N GLU A 157 -10.64 1.22 11.80
CA GLU A 157 -10.34 2.51 11.22
C GLU A 157 -10.95 2.72 9.84
N LEU A 158 -11.13 1.64 9.04
CA LEU A 158 -11.53 1.77 7.64
C LEU A 158 -12.45 0.63 7.20
N ASN A 159 -13.71 0.69 7.64
CA ASN A 159 -14.74 -0.30 7.33
C ASN A 159 -15.50 -0.06 6.00
N HIS A 160 -15.23 1.04 5.28
CA HIS A 160 -15.88 1.44 4.02
C HIS A 160 -14.89 1.69 2.89
N TRP A 161 -15.36 1.73 1.64
CA TRP A 161 -14.55 1.94 0.43
C TRP A 161 -14.65 3.36 -0.16
N ASN A 162 -15.07 4.34 0.63
CA ASN A 162 -15.14 5.74 0.19
C ASN A 162 -13.77 6.41 0.37
N PHE A 163 -12.95 6.39 -0.69
CA PHE A 163 -11.61 6.95 -0.70
C PHE A 163 -11.62 8.46 -0.41
N ASP A 164 -12.51 9.20 -1.07
CA ASP A 164 -12.52 10.67 -0.97
C ASP A 164 -12.99 11.14 0.43
N GLN A 165 -13.81 10.34 1.11
CA GLN A 165 -14.17 10.60 2.51
C GLN A 165 -12.94 10.48 3.43
N VAL A 166 -12.06 9.51 3.19
CA VAL A 166 -10.82 9.35 3.99
C VAL A 166 -9.86 10.50 3.72
N VAL A 167 -9.70 10.92 2.45
CA VAL A 167 -8.91 12.11 2.10
C VAL A 167 -9.41 13.32 2.87
N LYS A 168 -10.74 13.58 2.83
CA LYS A 168 -11.33 14.71 3.55
C LYS A 168 -11.09 14.63 5.06
N ALA A 169 -11.36 13.49 5.68
CA ALA A 169 -11.18 13.31 7.12
C ALA A 169 -9.71 13.47 7.54
N SER A 170 -8.76 13.00 6.72
CA SER A 170 -7.33 13.19 6.93
C SER A 170 -6.94 14.67 6.79
N ALA A 171 -7.48 15.39 5.79
CA ALA A 171 -7.25 16.82 5.62
C ALA A 171 -7.74 17.62 6.84
N ASP A 172 -8.97 17.33 7.31
CA ASP A 172 -9.55 18.01 8.48
C ASP A 172 -8.65 17.81 9.72
N ARG A 173 -8.14 16.59 9.97
CA ARG A 173 -7.22 16.29 11.10
C ARG A 173 -5.88 17.00 10.97
N TRP A 174 -5.28 17.02 9.78
CA TRP A 174 -4.03 17.74 9.54
C TRP A 174 -4.20 19.24 9.76
N ASN A 175 -5.28 19.81 9.24
CA ASN A 175 -5.57 21.25 9.40
C ASN A 175 -5.77 21.61 10.87
N GLU A 176 -6.46 20.79 11.66
CA GLU A 176 -6.61 21.01 13.10
C GLU A 176 -5.24 21.13 13.82
N GLN A 177 -4.25 20.32 13.40
CA GLN A 177 -2.92 20.39 14.00
C GLN A 177 -2.09 21.57 13.47
N LEU A 178 -2.12 21.82 12.17
CA LEU A 178 -1.33 22.86 11.52
C LEU A 178 -1.81 24.27 11.89
N GLN A 179 -3.13 24.47 12.05
CA GLN A 179 -3.73 25.75 12.45
C GLN A 179 -3.47 26.16 13.90
N LYS A 180 -2.78 25.33 14.71
CA LYS A 180 -2.33 25.75 16.06
C LYS A 180 -1.32 26.90 16.02
N ILE A 181 -0.66 27.08 14.88
CA ILE A 181 0.23 28.22 14.63
C ILE A 181 -0.20 28.84 13.31
N VAL A 182 -0.70 30.06 13.37
CA VAL A 182 -1.05 30.88 12.19
C VAL A 182 -0.01 31.99 12.07
N VAL A 183 0.61 32.09 10.89
CA VAL A 183 1.56 33.15 10.57
C VAL A 183 0.88 34.08 9.58
N GLU A 184 0.73 35.35 9.96
CA GLU A 184 0.27 36.40 9.07
C GLU A 184 1.48 37.24 8.64
N GLY A 185 1.66 37.43 7.35
CA GLY A 185 2.74 38.24 6.77
C GLY A 185 2.46 38.57 5.31
N ASN A 186 3.03 39.64 4.82
CA ASN A 186 3.06 39.93 3.38
C ASN A 186 4.31 39.23 2.83
N ASP A 187 4.15 38.33 1.85
CA ASP A 187 5.27 37.93 1.00
C ASP A 187 5.60 39.08 0.06
N GLU A 188 6.75 39.74 0.28
CA GLU A 188 7.39 40.62 -0.69
C GLU A 188 8.44 39.86 -1.49
#